data_7e9f66498f3185147934e77e323cf833
#
_entry.id   7e9f66498f3185147934e77e323cf833
#
_cell.length_a   1.000
_cell.length_b   1.000
_cell.length_c   1.000
_cell.angle_alpha   90.00
_cell.angle_beta   90.00
_cell.angle_gamma   90.00
#
_symmetry.space_group_name_H-M   'P 1'
#
loop_
_entity.id
_entity.type
_entity.pdbx_description
1 polymer ?
#
loop_
_entity_poly.entity_id
_entity_poly.type
_entity_poly.pdbx_seq_one_letter_code
_entity_poly.pdbx_strand_id
1 'polypeptide(L)'
;MRVPQGGIAFFDSGVGGLTVLAACKPYLEKEILYYYGDNQHAPYGNLPKAKIRKLVLRAFKRFKRLRVKAAVIACNTATAVCIEELRQRFSFPIVGAEPAVFPACAKGGEIFILATRATCESERLLTLCRRAERLYPNCTVRVAPCDLLAGEIEANLQNPNYDYARFLPRGKPNAVVLGCTHYIYIKERLEKHYGCKAFDGNEGIAKRLCALLEEKDRDGRPPFQKKRKILGFLTTSKPQNQKNRASERKPNKRSPKNAKKRVKKGHTQSLFFLGKQRKNNKNTYEQMFAS
;
A
#
# COMPACT_ATOMS: atom_id res chain seq x y z
N MET A 1 14.27 -19.11 10.35
CA MET A 1 15.02 -18.43 9.28
C MET A 1 15.33 -16.99 9.70
N ARG A 2 16.57 -16.52 9.53
CA ARG A 2 16.91 -15.11 9.73
C ARG A 2 16.35 -14.29 8.56
N VAL A 3 15.62 -13.22 8.87
CA VAL A 3 15.12 -12.28 7.84
C VAL A 3 16.33 -11.55 7.24
N PRO A 4 16.48 -11.53 5.90
CA PRO A 4 17.57 -10.81 5.26
C PRO A 4 17.59 -9.34 5.68
N GLN A 5 18.78 -8.73 5.70
CA GLN A 5 18.95 -7.30 5.98
C GLN A 5 19.13 -6.51 4.68
N GLY A 6 18.83 -5.21 4.73
CA GLY A 6 18.85 -4.34 3.55
C GLY A 6 17.51 -4.42 2.78
N GLY A 7 17.46 -3.85 1.57
CA GLY A 7 16.26 -3.85 0.73
C GLY A 7 15.34 -2.67 0.98
N ILE A 8 14.14 -2.71 0.39
CA ILE A 8 13.17 -1.63 0.40
C ILE A 8 11.92 -2.09 1.14
N ALA A 9 11.44 -1.28 2.09
CA ALA A 9 10.24 -1.59 2.85
C ALA A 9 9.04 -0.77 2.36
N PHE A 10 7.90 -1.44 2.22
CA PHE A 10 6.61 -0.83 1.92
C PHE A 10 5.71 -0.95 3.15
N PHE A 11 5.16 0.17 3.58
CA PHE A 11 4.18 0.25 4.67
C PHE A 11 2.81 0.62 4.14
N ASP A 12 1.80 -0.10 4.57
CA ASP A 12 0.40 0.27 4.39
C ASP A 12 -0.43 -0.06 5.63
N SER A 13 -1.62 0.55 5.75
CA SER A 13 -2.58 0.23 6.80
C SER A 13 -3.20 -1.17 6.62
N GLY A 14 -3.23 -1.69 5.40
CA GLY A 14 -3.88 -2.96 5.08
C GLY A 14 -3.30 -3.62 3.84
N VAL A 15 -4.19 -4.02 2.93
CA VAL A 15 -3.85 -4.69 1.66
C VAL A 15 -3.71 -3.73 0.48
N GLY A 16 -4.23 -2.50 0.59
CA GLY A 16 -4.27 -1.54 -0.50
C GLY A 16 -2.90 -1.19 -1.05
N GLY A 17 -1.89 -1.11 -0.19
CA GLY A 17 -0.51 -0.81 -0.58
C GLY A 17 0.18 -1.86 -1.44
N LEU A 18 -0.41 -3.04 -1.63
CA LEU A 18 0.09 -4.04 -2.57
C LEU A 18 0.03 -3.54 -4.01
N THR A 19 -0.93 -2.67 -4.34
CA THR A 19 -1.01 -2.03 -5.66
C THR A 19 0.19 -1.11 -5.92
N VAL A 20 0.64 -0.39 -4.88
CA VAL A 20 1.86 0.44 -4.93
C VAL A 20 3.11 -0.44 -5.09
N LEU A 21 3.20 -1.53 -4.31
CA LEU A 21 4.29 -2.48 -4.41
C LEU A 21 4.35 -3.09 -5.82
N ALA A 22 3.20 -3.50 -6.38
CA ALA A 22 3.12 -4.04 -7.73
C ALA A 22 3.61 -3.06 -8.80
N ALA A 23 3.23 -1.77 -8.69
CA ALA A 23 3.69 -0.72 -9.58
C ALA A 23 5.20 -0.45 -9.48
N CYS A 24 5.79 -0.60 -8.29
CA CYS A 24 7.22 -0.43 -8.07
C CYS A 24 8.06 -1.66 -8.49
N LYS A 25 7.47 -2.87 -8.44
CA LYS A 25 8.16 -4.16 -8.64
C LYS A 25 8.99 -4.23 -9.92
N PRO A 26 8.51 -3.78 -11.11
CA PRO A 26 9.28 -3.84 -12.36
C PRO A 26 10.60 -3.07 -12.30
N TYR A 27 10.64 -1.99 -11.53
CA TYR A 27 11.83 -1.14 -11.38
C TYR A 27 12.81 -1.64 -10.31
N LEU A 28 12.40 -2.61 -9.48
CA LEU A 28 13.12 -3.07 -8.30
C LEU A 28 13.52 -4.55 -8.39
N GLU A 29 13.75 -5.04 -9.59
CA GLU A 29 13.99 -6.46 -9.86
C GLU A 29 15.14 -7.09 -9.06
N LYS A 30 16.15 -6.32 -8.71
CA LYS A 30 17.34 -6.79 -7.98
C LYS A 30 17.24 -6.57 -6.47
N GLU A 31 16.11 -6.04 -5.98
CA GLU A 31 15.95 -5.62 -4.61
C GLU A 31 15.25 -6.68 -3.75
N ILE A 32 15.58 -6.64 -2.45
CA ILE A 32 14.78 -7.31 -1.43
C ILE A 32 13.63 -6.39 -1.08
N LEU A 33 12.40 -6.87 -1.22
CA LEU A 33 11.20 -6.10 -0.91
C LEU A 33 10.54 -6.63 0.35
N TYR A 34 10.22 -5.72 1.28
CA TYR A 34 9.45 -6.01 2.48
C TYR A 34 8.12 -5.31 2.42
N TYR A 35 7.03 -6.02 2.69
CA TYR A 35 5.72 -5.43 2.85
C TYR A 35 5.23 -5.54 4.29
N TYR A 36 4.82 -4.42 4.86
CA TYR A 36 4.20 -4.34 6.18
C TYR A 36 2.79 -3.78 6.05
N GLY A 37 1.77 -4.65 6.08
CA GLY A 37 0.36 -4.27 6.15
C GLY A 37 -0.15 -4.41 7.58
N ASP A 38 -0.66 -3.32 8.18
CA ASP A 38 -1.25 -3.32 9.51
C ASP A 38 -2.74 -3.70 9.48
N ASN A 39 -3.03 -4.88 8.92
CA ASN A 39 -4.39 -5.40 8.71
C ASN A 39 -5.22 -5.49 10.00
N GLN A 40 -4.56 -5.50 11.17
CA GLN A 40 -5.25 -5.52 12.47
C GLN A 40 -6.00 -4.22 12.73
N HIS A 41 -5.49 -3.10 12.23
CA HIS A 41 -6.00 -1.77 12.52
C HIS A 41 -6.54 -1.05 11.26
N ALA A 42 -6.59 -1.76 10.13
CA ALA A 42 -7.17 -1.23 8.90
C ALA A 42 -8.70 -1.02 9.03
N PRO A 43 -9.24 -0.01 8.33
CA PRO A 43 -8.55 1.07 7.64
C PRO A 43 -8.14 2.21 8.58
N TYR A 44 -7.03 2.90 8.30
CA TYR A 44 -6.51 3.98 9.15
C TYR A 44 -7.34 5.27 9.11
N GLY A 45 -8.19 5.44 8.10
CA GLY A 45 -9.03 6.62 7.96
C GLY A 45 -9.91 6.91 9.18
N ASN A 46 -10.27 5.86 9.93
CA ASN A 46 -11.15 5.94 11.11
C ASN A 46 -10.38 6.00 12.43
N LEU A 47 -9.05 6.11 12.41
CA LEU A 47 -8.24 6.10 13.63
C LEU A 47 -7.79 7.51 14.03
N PRO A 48 -7.72 7.79 15.34
CA PRO A 48 -7.10 9.03 15.84
C PRO A 48 -5.64 9.18 15.37
N LYS A 49 -5.22 10.39 14.99
CA LYS A 49 -3.87 10.69 14.50
C LYS A 49 -2.76 10.18 15.44
N ALA A 50 -2.94 10.29 16.77
CA ALA A 50 -1.99 9.78 17.77
C ALA A 50 -1.82 8.25 17.69
N LYS A 51 -2.90 7.51 17.45
CA LYS A 51 -2.85 6.04 17.27
C LYS A 51 -2.13 5.66 15.98
N ILE A 52 -2.42 6.36 14.88
CA ILE A 52 -1.74 6.18 13.58
C ILE A 52 -0.23 6.37 13.76
N ARG A 53 0.21 7.48 14.38
CA ARG A 53 1.62 7.75 14.67
C ARG A 53 2.29 6.61 15.42
N LYS A 54 1.66 6.13 16.50
CA LYS A 54 2.20 5.01 17.32
C LYS A 54 2.39 3.72 16.49
N LEU A 55 1.41 3.39 15.64
CA LEU A 55 1.45 2.20 14.79
C LEU A 55 2.53 2.30 13.71
N VAL A 56 2.57 3.42 13.00
CA VAL A 56 3.56 3.67 11.94
C VAL A 56 4.98 3.68 12.50
N LEU A 57 5.22 4.39 13.62
CA LEU A 57 6.53 4.40 14.29
C LEU A 57 6.99 3.00 14.71
N ARG A 58 6.08 2.12 15.14
CA ARG A 58 6.40 0.72 15.46
C ARG A 58 6.89 -0.04 14.23
N ALA A 59 6.23 0.13 13.09
CA ALA A 59 6.64 -0.47 11.82
C ALA A 59 8.02 0.05 11.39
N PHE A 60 8.24 1.36 11.44
CA PHE A 60 9.50 1.99 11.05
C PHE A 60 10.67 1.63 11.94
N LYS A 61 10.46 1.46 13.26
CA LYS A 61 11.48 0.88 14.16
C LYS A 61 11.88 -0.53 13.73
N ARG A 62 10.95 -1.31 13.16
CA ARG A 62 11.27 -2.63 12.60
C ARG A 62 12.07 -2.52 11.31
N PHE A 63 11.73 -1.58 10.43
CA PHE A 63 12.50 -1.29 9.22
C PHE A 63 13.94 -0.89 9.55
N LYS A 64 14.14 -0.04 10.58
CA LYS A 64 15.50 0.29 11.06
C LYS A 64 16.28 -0.95 11.48
N ARG A 65 15.66 -1.91 12.20
CA ARG A 65 16.32 -3.16 12.60
C ARG A 65 16.64 -4.07 11.40
N LEU A 66 15.83 -4.03 10.32
CA LEU A 66 16.09 -4.71 9.07
C LEU A 66 17.14 -4.00 8.21
N ARG A 67 17.63 -2.83 8.64
CA ARG A 67 18.61 -2.01 7.92
C ARG A 67 18.14 -1.74 6.49
N VAL A 68 16.85 -1.39 6.31
CA VAL A 68 16.34 -1.07 4.97
C VAL A 68 17.06 0.14 4.41
N LYS A 69 17.28 0.14 3.09
CA LYS A 69 17.93 1.25 2.40
C LYS A 69 16.97 2.37 1.99
N ALA A 70 15.69 2.05 1.89
CA ALA A 70 14.61 3.00 1.65
C ALA A 70 13.29 2.45 2.19
N ALA A 71 12.32 3.34 2.43
CA ALA A 71 10.96 2.96 2.78
C ALA A 71 9.93 3.73 1.95
N VAL A 72 8.82 3.07 1.63
CA VAL A 72 7.64 3.65 0.98
C VAL A 72 6.48 3.58 1.97
N ILE A 73 5.81 4.72 2.22
CA ILE A 73 4.52 4.76 2.90
C ILE A 73 3.45 4.78 1.81
N ALA A 74 2.87 3.62 1.50
CA ALA A 74 1.84 3.48 0.48
C ALA A 74 0.50 4.09 0.92
N CYS A 75 0.19 4.02 2.23
CA CYS A 75 -1.03 4.57 2.81
C CYS A 75 -1.03 6.10 2.79
N ASN A 76 -1.98 6.73 2.08
CA ASN A 76 -2.13 8.19 2.03
C ASN A 76 -2.40 8.78 3.43
N THR A 77 -3.27 8.15 4.21
CA THR A 77 -3.57 8.58 5.59
C THR A 77 -2.32 8.57 6.48
N ALA A 78 -1.54 7.49 6.42
CA ALA A 78 -0.29 7.41 7.18
C ALA A 78 0.75 8.43 6.72
N THR A 79 0.84 8.67 5.42
CA THR A 79 1.70 9.72 4.85
C THR A 79 1.31 11.09 5.37
N ALA A 80 0.03 11.44 5.27
CA ALA A 80 -0.50 12.73 5.72
C ALA A 80 -0.21 13.02 7.20
N VAL A 81 -0.25 11.97 8.04
CA VAL A 81 -0.08 12.11 9.51
C VAL A 81 1.37 12.04 9.95
N CYS A 82 2.25 11.29 9.25
CA CYS A 82 3.53 10.86 9.82
C CYS A 82 4.76 11.23 9.01
N ILE A 83 4.66 11.58 7.73
CA ILE A 83 5.81 11.63 6.82
C ILE A 83 6.94 12.55 7.32
N GLU A 84 6.62 13.73 7.82
CA GLU A 84 7.61 14.71 8.26
C GLU A 84 8.34 14.23 9.52
N GLU A 85 7.61 13.70 10.51
CA GLU A 85 8.19 13.13 11.72
C GLU A 85 9.12 11.95 11.39
N LEU A 86 8.72 11.08 10.45
CA LEU A 86 9.50 9.93 10.06
C LEU A 86 10.80 10.32 9.35
N ARG A 87 10.75 11.32 8.47
CA ARG A 87 11.94 11.84 7.79
C ARG A 87 12.97 12.44 8.75
N GLN A 88 12.51 13.07 9.83
CA GLN A 88 13.38 13.60 10.89
C GLN A 88 13.99 12.47 11.75
N ARG A 89 13.26 11.36 11.96
CA ARG A 89 13.67 10.29 12.90
C ARG A 89 14.51 9.17 12.28
N PHE A 90 14.43 8.98 10.97
CA PHE A 90 15.08 7.86 10.29
C PHE A 90 16.02 8.35 9.19
N SER A 91 17.23 7.78 9.14
CA SER A 91 18.28 8.18 8.21
C SER A 91 18.12 7.62 6.79
N PHE A 92 17.29 6.60 6.60
CA PHE A 92 16.99 6.09 5.26
C PHE A 92 15.92 6.95 4.58
N PRO A 93 15.97 7.12 3.23
CA PRO A 93 14.98 7.91 2.52
C PRO A 93 13.59 7.31 2.60
N ILE A 94 12.58 8.20 2.66
CA ILE A 94 11.19 7.81 2.81
C ILE A 94 10.36 8.50 1.71
N VAL A 95 9.75 7.67 0.85
CA VAL A 95 8.74 8.10 -0.13
C VAL A 95 7.37 7.95 0.50
N GLY A 96 6.59 9.02 0.54
CA GLY A 96 5.19 8.98 0.95
C GLY A 96 4.27 8.94 -0.25
N ALA A 97 3.12 8.27 -0.11
CA ALA A 97 2.08 8.33 -1.12
C ALA A 97 1.57 9.76 -1.30
N GLU A 98 1.37 10.15 -2.53
CA GLU A 98 0.83 11.45 -2.90
C GLU A 98 -0.25 11.23 -3.97
N PRO A 99 -1.47 11.77 -3.76
CA PRO A 99 -2.53 11.68 -4.76
C PRO A 99 -2.11 12.34 -6.08
N ALA A 100 -2.55 11.78 -7.22
CA ALA A 100 -2.17 12.21 -8.56
C ALA A 100 -2.92 13.49 -9.01
N VAL A 101 -2.83 14.57 -8.21
CA VAL A 101 -3.58 15.82 -8.42
C VAL A 101 -3.14 16.52 -9.71
N PHE A 102 -1.82 16.69 -9.93
CA PHE A 102 -1.30 17.38 -11.12
C PHE A 102 -1.75 16.76 -12.44
N PRO A 103 -1.60 15.45 -12.68
CA PRO A 103 -2.05 14.85 -13.94
C PRO A 103 -3.56 14.86 -14.12
N ALA A 104 -4.34 14.92 -13.04
CA ALA A 104 -5.78 15.10 -13.12
C ALA A 104 -6.13 16.55 -13.50
N CYS A 105 -5.54 17.56 -12.83
CA CYS A 105 -5.78 18.98 -13.10
C CYS A 105 -5.36 19.38 -14.52
N ALA A 106 -4.38 18.71 -15.12
CA ALA A 106 -4.01 18.92 -16.51
C ALA A 106 -5.15 18.59 -17.51
N LYS A 107 -6.22 17.91 -17.07
CA LYS A 107 -7.43 17.68 -17.88
C LYS A 107 -8.38 18.89 -17.90
N GLY A 108 -8.22 19.82 -16.95
CA GLY A 108 -9.13 20.95 -16.77
C GLY A 108 -10.50 20.55 -16.19
N GLY A 109 -11.31 21.54 -15.86
CA GLY A 109 -12.64 21.36 -15.30
C GLY A 109 -12.66 20.98 -13.83
N GLU A 110 -13.75 20.39 -13.35
CA GLU A 110 -13.91 20.00 -11.95
C GLU A 110 -13.24 18.64 -11.68
N ILE A 111 -12.35 18.60 -10.71
CA ILE A 111 -11.61 17.41 -10.31
C ILE A 111 -12.03 16.98 -8.91
N PHE A 112 -12.54 15.75 -8.78
CA PHE A 112 -12.85 15.19 -7.45
C PHE A 112 -11.63 14.45 -6.88
N ILE A 113 -11.24 14.79 -5.65
CA ILE A 113 -10.26 14.01 -4.89
C ILE A 113 -11.00 13.19 -3.85
N LEU A 114 -11.10 11.89 -4.06
CA LEU A 114 -11.71 10.95 -3.12
C LEU A 114 -10.63 10.46 -2.15
N ALA A 115 -10.77 10.75 -0.86
CA ALA A 115 -9.80 10.33 0.14
C ALA A 115 -10.47 10.11 1.51
N THR A 116 -9.71 9.60 2.48
CA THR A 116 -10.16 9.58 3.87
C THR A 116 -10.14 10.98 4.46
N ARG A 117 -10.97 11.23 5.48
CA ARG A 117 -11.04 12.55 6.15
C ARG A 117 -9.67 13.07 6.58
N ALA A 118 -8.87 12.21 7.24
CA ALA A 118 -7.53 12.61 7.68
C ALA A 118 -6.58 13.00 6.52
N THR A 119 -6.76 12.45 5.33
CA THR A 119 -6.02 12.86 4.13
C THR A 119 -6.59 14.17 3.59
N CYS A 120 -7.93 14.31 3.49
CA CYS A 120 -8.60 15.50 3.01
C CYS A 120 -8.24 16.75 3.82
N GLU A 121 -8.17 16.62 5.14
CA GLU A 121 -7.85 17.70 6.09
C GLU A 121 -6.34 17.96 6.24
N SER A 122 -5.49 17.21 5.55
CA SER A 122 -4.04 17.38 5.68
C SER A 122 -3.57 18.62 4.92
N GLU A 123 -2.74 19.44 5.58
CA GLU A 123 -2.10 20.59 4.93
C GLU A 123 -1.28 20.18 3.69
N ARG A 124 -0.73 18.97 3.71
CA ARG A 124 -0.01 18.39 2.59
C ARG A 124 -0.90 18.28 1.34
N LEU A 125 -2.10 17.71 1.44
CA LEU A 125 -3.03 17.61 0.31
C LEU A 125 -3.52 18.99 -0.12
N LEU A 126 -3.93 19.83 0.82
CA LEU A 126 -4.43 21.17 0.54
C LEU A 126 -3.39 22.03 -0.18
N THR A 127 -2.12 21.94 0.23
CA THR A 127 -1.02 22.62 -0.47
C THR A 127 -0.80 22.05 -1.87
N LEU A 128 -0.91 20.73 -2.05
CA LEU A 128 -0.81 20.08 -3.35
C LEU A 128 -1.92 20.59 -4.30
N CYS A 129 -3.15 20.69 -3.82
CA CYS A 129 -4.29 21.20 -4.58
C CYS A 129 -4.07 22.66 -5.00
N ARG A 130 -3.76 23.55 -4.05
CA ARG A 130 -3.47 24.96 -4.35
C ARG A 130 -2.35 25.14 -5.39
N ARG A 131 -1.31 24.32 -5.33
CA ARG A 131 -0.22 24.35 -6.32
C ARG A 131 -0.70 23.87 -7.69
N ALA A 132 -1.52 22.82 -7.74
CA ALA A 132 -2.05 22.30 -9.00
C ALA A 132 -3.01 23.30 -9.66
N GLU A 133 -3.92 23.93 -8.91
CA GLU A 133 -4.84 24.95 -9.42
C GLU A 133 -4.10 26.19 -9.95
N ARG A 134 -3.01 26.60 -9.29
CA ARG A 134 -2.15 27.69 -9.82
C ARG A 134 -1.48 27.34 -11.14
N LEU A 135 -1.07 26.07 -11.31
CA LEU A 135 -0.42 25.60 -12.54
C LEU A 135 -1.42 25.36 -13.67
N TYR A 136 -2.65 25.00 -13.32
CA TYR A 136 -3.74 24.69 -14.24
C TYR A 136 -4.96 25.55 -13.92
N PRO A 137 -5.00 26.84 -14.38
CA PRO A 137 -6.07 27.79 -14.01
C PRO A 137 -7.48 27.36 -14.44
N ASN A 138 -7.59 26.50 -15.45
CA ASN A 138 -8.86 25.93 -15.92
C ASN A 138 -9.32 24.71 -15.11
N CYS A 139 -8.69 24.44 -13.98
CA CYS A 139 -9.01 23.33 -13.09
C CYS A 139 -9.54 23.84 -11.75
N THR A 140 -10.61 23.23 -11.26
CA THR A 140 -11.14 23.44 -9.91
C THR A 140 -11.11 22.11 -9.15
N VAL A 141 -10.51 22.11 -7.95
CA VAL A 141 -10.38 20.90 -7.16
C VAL A 141 -11.41 20.85 -6.05
N ARG A 142 -12.19 19.76 -6.02
CA ARG A 142 -13.11 19.43 -4.94
C ARG A 142 -12.59 18.24 -4.14
N VAL A 143 -12.16 18.49 -2.89
CA VAL A 143 -11.74 17.43 -1.97
C VAL A 143 -12.95 16.84 -1.28
N ALA A 144 -13.15 15.53 -1.41
CA ALA A 144 -14.33 14.82 -0.92
C ALA A 144 -13.94 13.66 0.04
N PRO A 145 -14.26 13.76 1.33
CA PRO A 145 -14.01 12.68 2.27
C PRO A 145 -14.96 11.50 2.02
N CYS A 146 -14.38 10.29 1.89
CA CYS A 146 -15.10 9.03 1.70
C CYS A 146 -14.74 8.06 2.84
N ASP A 147 -15.14 8.40 4.07
CA ASP A 147 -14.63 7.76 5.31
C ASP A 147 -14.94 6.27 5.42
N LEU A 148 -16.08 5.80 4.91
CA LEU A 148 -16.51 4.41 4.98
C LEU A 148 -16.02 3.59 3.77
N LEU A 149 -15.70 4.23 2.66
CA LEU A 149 -15.44 3.56 1.38
C LEU A 149 -14.30 2.54 1.46
N ALA A 150 -13.21 2.84 2.17
CA ALA A 150 -12.09 1.91 2.30
C ALA A 150 -12.48 0.62 3.04
N GLY A 151 -13.27 0.73 4.11
CA GLY A 151 -13.78 -0.43 4.85
C GLY A 151 -14.77 -1.26 4.03
N GLU A 152 -15.64 -0.62 3.28
CA GLU A 152 -16.61 -1.27 2.40
C GLU A 152 -15.91 -2.03 1.25
N ILE A 153 -14.83 -1.45 0.71
CA ILE A 153 -14.01 -2.14 -0.30
C ILE A 153 -13.36 -3.39 0.31
N GLU A 154 -12.74 -3.30 1.49
CA GLU A 154 -12.14 -4.47 2.15
C GLU A 154 -13.18 -5.57 2.43
N ALA A 155 -14.38 -5.20 2.87
CA ALA A 155 -15.44 -6.14 3.20
C ALA A 155 -16.04 -6.82 1.97
N ASN A 156 -16.09 -6.14 0.83
CA ASN A 156 -16.85 -6.54 -0.35
C ASN A 156 -15.99 -6.74 -1.61
N LEU A 157 -14.67 -6.85 -1.47
CA LEU A 157 -13.74 -6.95 -2.61
C LEU A 157 -14.07 -8.13 -3.55
N GLN A 158 -14.59 -9.24 -3.00
CA GLN A 158 -14.96 -10.43 -3.75
C GLN A 158 -16.38 -10.35 -4.35
N ASN A 159 -17.16 -9.30 -4.06
CA ASN A 159 -18.50 -9.12 -4.58
C ASN A 159 -18.47 -8.19 -5.84
N PRO A 160 -18.57 -8.75 -7.05
CA PRO A 160 -18.53 -7.95 -8.28
C PRO A 160 -19.72 -7.00 -8.43
N ASN A 161 -20.84 -7.28 -7.76
CA ASN A 161 -22.09 -6.54 -7.88
C ASN A 161 -22.32 -5.56 -6.70
N TYR A 162 -21.33 -5.41 -5.79
CA TYR A 162 -21.53 -4.51 -4.65
C TYR A 162 -21.62 -3.05 -5.10
N ASP A 163 -22.66 -2.34 -4.69
CA ASP A 163 -22.86 -0.93 -5.03
C ASP A 163 -22.09 0.00 -4.07
N TYR A 164 -21.06 0.66 -4.60
CA TYR A 164 -20.29 1.67 -3.88
C TYR A 164 -20.83 3.10 -4.04
N ALA A 165 -21.81 3.33 -4.94
CA ALA A 165 -22.27 4.69 -5.28
C ALA A 165 -22.78 5.48 -4.08
N ARG A 166 -23.40 4.81 -3.10
CA ARG A 166 -23.91 5.41 -1.86
C ARG A 166 -22.82 6.06 -0.97
N PHE A 167 -21.54 5.71 -1.19
CA PHE A 167 -20.40 6.24 -0.44
C PHE A 167 -19.63 7.32 -1.22
N LEU A 168 -20.10 7.66 -2.42
CA LEU A 168 -19.44 8.58 -3.33
C LEU A 168 -20.12 9.95 -3.34
N PRO A 169 -19.35 11.04 -3.48
CA PRO A 169 -19.94 12.38 -3.62
C PRO A 169 -20.72 12.49 -4.93
N ARG A 170 -21.85 13.21 -4.88
CA ARG A 170 -22.64 13.51 -6.08
C ARG A 170 -21.94 14.56 -6.94
N GLY A 171 -22.06 14.44 -8.26
CA GLY A 171 -21.54 15.39 -9.24
C GLY A 171 -21.10 14.71 -10.54
N LYS A 172 -20.58 15.49 -11.47
CA LYS A 172 -20.06 15.03 -12.76
C LYS A 172 -18.68 15.64 -12.99
N PRO A 173 -17.63 15.13 -12.31
CA PRO A 173 -16.28 15.66 -12.45
C PRO A 173 -15.69 15.34 -13.83
N ASN A 174 -14.72 16.15 -14.27
CA ASN A 174 -13.92 15.88 -15.47
C ASN A 174 -12.85 14.81 -15.23
N ALA A 175 -12.41 14.63 -13.97
CA ALA A 175 -11.56 13.54 -13.56
C ALA A 175 -11.70 13.27 -12.06
N VAL A 176 -11.32 12.06 -11.64
CA VAL A 176 -11.30 11.63 -10.24
C VAL A 176 -9.88 11.30 -9.83
N VAL A 177 -9.47 11.71 -8.62
CA VAL A 177 -8.17 11.34 -8.01
C VAL A 177 -8.41 10.38 -6.85
N LEU A 178 -7.72 9.24 -6.87
CA LEU A 178 -7.80 8.21 -5.85
C LEU A 178 -6.79 8.50 -4.73
N GLY A 179 -7.23 9.16 -3.67
CA GLY A 179 -6.44 9.52 -2.49
C GLY A 179 -6.38 8.44 -1.41
N CYS A 180 -6.69 7.18 -1.75
CA CYS A 180 -6.58 6.04 -0.87
C CYS A 180 -6.18 4.80 -1.68
N THR A 181 -5.28 3.97 -1.14
CA THR A 181 -4.79 2.74 -1.79
C THR A 181 -5.89 1.73 -2.04
N HIS A 182 -6.94 1.69 -1.21
CA HIS A 182 -8.08 0.80 -1.38
C HIS A 182 -8.93 1.16 -2.59
N TYR A 183 -9.04 2.44 -2.96
CA TYR A 183 -9.93 2.88 -4.05
C TYR A 183 -9.46 2.39 -5.43
N ILE A 184 -8.20 2.01 -5.55
CA ILE A 184 -7.63 1.44 -6.78
C ILE A 184 -8.33 0.13 -7.15
N TYR A 185 -8.77 -0.68 -6.17
CA TYR A 185 -9.48 -1.94 -6.44
C TYR A 185 -10.84 -1.75 -7.12
N ILE A 186 -11.42 -0.57 -7.02
CA ILE A 186 -12.70 -0.23 -7.65
C ILE A 186 -12.55 0.86 -8.71
N LYS A 187 -11.33 1.11 -9.21
CA LYS A 187 -11.01 2.18 -10.16
C LYS A 187 -11.94 2.16 -11.37
N GLU A 188 -12.08 1.02 -12.03
CA GLU A 188 -12.94 0.88 -13.22
C GLU A 188 -14.42 1.16 -12.91
N ARG A 189 -14.89 0.80 -11.71
CA ARG A 189 -16.26 1.12 -11.27
C ARG A 189 -16.44 2.61 -11.01
N LEU A 190 -15.41 3.29 -10.47
CA LEU A 190 -15.45 4.74 -10.29
C LEU A 190 -15.44 5.46 -11.63
N GLU A 191 -14.62 5.01 -12.59
CA GLU A 191 -14.60 5.54 -13.94
C GLU A 191 -15.96 5.38 -14.64
N LYS A 192 -16.58 4.21 -14.51
CA LYS A 192 -17.94 3.96 -15.04
C LYS A 192 -19.00 4.82 -14.34
N HIS A 193 -18.92 4.97 -13.01
CA HIS A 193 -19.89 5.75 -12.22
C HIS A 193 -19.88 7.24 -12.60
N TYR A 194 -18.68 7.82 -12.74
CA TYR A 194 -18.54 9.26 -13.05
C TYR A 194 -18.45 9.57 -14.55
N GLY A 195 -18.25 8.55 -15.40
CA GLY A 195 -18.04 8.76 -16.84
C GLY A 195 -16.72 9.46 -17.17
N CYS A 196 -15.73 9.40 -16.29
CA CYS A 196 -14.46 10.10 -16.47
C CYS A 196 -13.27 9.25 -15.98
N LYS A 197 -12.03 9.67 -16.30
CA LYS A 197 -10.81 8.96 -15.92
C LYS A 197 -10.50 9.11 -14.43
N ALA A 198 -10.09 8.02 -13.78
CA ALA A 198 -9.57 8.02 -12.42
C ALA A 198 -8.04 7.93 -12.41
N PHE A 199 -7.41 8.81 -11.62
CA PHE A 199 -5.96 8.92 -11.48
C PHE A 199 -5.52 8.42 -10.11
N ASP A 200 -4.47 7.60 -10.06
CA ASP A 200 -3.81 7.14 -8.83
C ASP A 200 -2.33 7.54 -8.81
N GLY A 201 -1.74 7.50 -7.63
CA GLY A 201 -0.36 7.96 -7.41
C GLY A 201 0.72 6.89 -7.57
N ASN A 202 0.38 5.65 -7.94
CA ASN A 202 1.29 4.52 -7.88
C ASN A 202 2.54 4.70 -8.77
N GLU A 203 2.35 5.16 -10.00
CA GLU A 203 3.46 5.40 -10.93
C GLU A 203 4.38 6.54 -10.44
N GLY A 204 3.79 7.60 -9.88
CA GLY A 204 4.54 8.71 -9.29
C GLY A 204 5.41 8.27 -8.11
N ILE A 205 4.89 7.38 -7.26
CA ILE A 205 5.64 6.78 -6.16
C ILE A 205 6.80 5.94 -6.70
N ALA A 206 6.57 5.11 -7.72
CA ALA A 206 7.59 4.28 -8.33
C ALA A 206 8.73 5.12 -8.92
N LYS A 207 8.42 6.13 -9.73
CA LYS A 207 9.39 7.07 -10.31
C LYS A 207 10.19 7.80 -9.23
N ARG A 208 9.54 8.30 -8.17
CA ARG A 208 10.23 9.00 -7.08
C ARG A 208 11.15 8.08 -6.29
N LEU A 209 10.73 6.83 -6.06
CA LEU A 209 11.58 5.83 -5.39
C LEU A 209 12.83 5.53 -6.21
N CYS A 210 12.71 5.31 -7.52
CA CYS A 210 13.84 5.08 -8.41
C CYS A 210 14.82 6.25 -8.40
N ALA A 211 14.33 7.48 -8.55
CA ALA A 211 15.18 8.68 -8.50
C ALA A 211 15.96 8.78 -7.18
N LEU A 212 15.33 8.49 -6.04
CA LEU A 212 16.01 8.52 -4.74
C LEU A 212 17.06 7.41 -4.56
N LEU A 213 16.88 6.28 -5.22
CA LEU A 213 17.86 5.20 -5.19
C LEU A 213 19.06 5.53 -6.06
N GLU A 214 18.85 6.13 -7.25
CA GLU A 214 19.91 6.59 -8.17
C GLU A 214 20.72 7.75 -7.58
N GLU A 215 20.08 8.72 -6.93
CA GLU A 215 20.76 9.82 -6.22
C GLU A 215 21.75 9.29 -5.18
N LYS A 216 21.42 8.20 -4.46
CA LYS A 216 22.29 7.59 -3.46
C LYS A 216 23.44 6.78 -4.03
N ASP A 217 23.27 6.18 -5.20
CA ASP A 217 24.35 5.43 -5.86
C ASP A 217 25.43 6.36 -6.39
N ARG A 218 25.10 7.62 -6.71
CA ARG A 218 26.09 8.67 -7.12
C ARG A 218 26.99 9.15 -5.98
N ASP A 219 26.56 9.05 -4.72
CA ASP A 219 27.34 9.44 -3.53
C ASP A 219 28.43 8.42 -3.14
N GLY A 220 28.85 7.53 -4.04
CA GLY A 220 30.01 6.65 -3.87
C GLY A 220 29.83 5.51 -2.86
N ARG A 221 28.62 5.13 -2.53
CA ARG A 221 28.35 3.91 -1.75
C ARG A 221 28.44 2.68 -2.65
N PRO A 222 29.03 1.57 -2.20
CA PRO A 222 29.27 0.43 -3.06
C PRO A 222 27.97 -0.06 -3.71
N PRO A 223 27.98 -0.34 -5.04
CA PRO A 223 26.83 -0.88 -5.71
C PRO A 223 26.41 -2.19 -5.04
N PHE A 224 25.12 -2.32 -4.80
CA PHE A 224 24.57 -3.47 -4.07
C PHE A 224 24.98 -4.79 -4.75
N GLN A 225 25.65 -5.65 -4.00
CA GLN A 225 25.97 -7.00 -4.46
C GLN A 225 24.71 -7.73 -4.93
N LYS A 226 24.80 -8.43 -6.07
CA LYS A 226 23.76 -9.30 -6.63
C LYS A 226 23.26 -10.31 -5.58
N LYS A 227 22.25 -9.98 -4.79
CA LYS A 227 21.61 -10.90 -3.84
C LYS A 227 20.21 -11.24 -4.31
N ARG A 228 19.84 -12.51 -4.07
CA ARG A 228 18.59 -13.16 -4.45
C ARG A 228 17.37 -12.30 -4.14
N LYS A 229 16.42 -12.22 -5.07
CA LYS A 229 15.09 -11.63 -4.90
C LYS A 229 14.35 -12.32 -3.76
N ILE A 230 14.09 -11.62 -2.67
CA ILE A 230 13.31 -12.12 -1.54
C ILE A 230 12.25 -11.07 -1.21
N LEU A 231 10.98 -11.43 -1.33
CA LEU A 231 9.85 -10.60 -0.91
C LEU A 231 9.42 -11.05 0.48
N GLY A 232 9.50 -10.16 1.47
CA GLY A 232 9.10 -10.44 2.85
C GLY A 232 7.85 -9.67 3.25
N PHE A 233 6.80 -10.36 3.76
CA PHE A 233 5.61 -9.72 4.29
C PHE A 233 5.63 -9.67 5.81
N LEU A 234 5.29 -8.52 6.35
CA LEU A 234 5.10 -8.28 7.76
C LEU A 234 3.66 -7.83 7.97
N THR A 235 2.82 -8.69 8.53
CA THR A 235 1.44 -8.33 8.86
C THR A 235 1.19 -8.41 10.37
N THR A 236 0.28 -7.61 10.88
CA THR A 236 -0.23 -7.71 12.23
C THR A 236 -1.56 -8.44 12.23
N SER A 237 -1.71 -9.45 13.09
CA SER A 237 -3.00 -10.12 13.34
C SER A 237 -3.19 -10.34 14.82
N LYS A 238 -4.44 -10.27 15.31
CA LYS A 238 -4.78 -10.66 16.69
C LYS A 238 -4.61 -12.17 16.86
N PRO A 239 -4.07 -12.68 17.98
CA PRO A 239 -4.28 -14.07 18.37
C PRO A 239 -5.77 -14.26 18.66
N GLN A 240 -6.44 -15.14 17.90
CA GLN A 240 -7.75 -15.62 18.30
C GLN A 240 -7.58 -16.53 19.52
N ASN A 241 -8.07 -16.10 20.67
CA ASN A 241 -8.31 -16.97 21.81
C ASN A 241 -9.41 -17.99 21.43
N GLN A 242 -9.02 -19.11 20.90
CA GLN A 242 -9.90 -20.27 20.85
C GLN A 242 -9.88 -20.97 22.21
N LYS A 243 -10.82 -20.58 23.07
CA LYS A 243 -11.35 -21.50 24.08
C LYS A 243 -12.39 -22.37 23.34
N ASN A 244 -11.97 -23.50 22.86
CA ASN A 244 -12.86 -24.61 22.59
C ASN A 244 -12.25 -25.90 23.14
N ARG A 245 -13.07 -26.53 23.97
CA ARG A 245 -12.84 -27.74 24.74
C ARG A 245 -12.49 -28.93 23.84
N ALA A 246 -11.64 -29.76 24.43
CA ALA A 246 -11.26 -31.06 23.95
C ALA A 246 -12.46 -31.99 23.72
N SER A 247 -12.40 -32.74 22.64
CA SER A 247 -12.83 -34.15 22.64
C SER A 247 -11.81 -34.95 21.82
N GLU A 248 -11.25 -35.92 22.49
CA GLU A 248 -10.21 -36.84 22.04
C GLU A 248 -10.65 -37.67 20.84
N ARG A 249 -9.76 -37.83 19.85
CA ARG A 249 -9.60 -39.13 19.14
C ARG A 249 -8.14 -39.23 18.64
N LYS A 250 -7.50 -40.35 19.01
CA LYS A 250 -6.13 -40.73 18.69
C LYS A 250 -5.90 -41.08 17.22
N PRO A 251 -4.63 -41.13 16.77
CA PRO A 251 -4.23 -41.04 15.38
C PRO A 251 -4.13 -42.38 14.69
N ASN A 252 -4.41 -42.42 13.40
CA ASN A 252 -4.04 -43.56 12.56
C ASN A 252 -2.85 -43.19 11.66
N LYS A 253 -1.77 -43.94 11.86
CA LYS A 253 -0.54 -43.87 11.08
C LYS A 253 -0.74 -44.45 9.69
N ARG A 254 -0.47 -43.69 8.63
CA ARG A 254 0.09 -44.23 7.38
C ARG A 254 0.74 -43.10 6.60
N SER A 255 2.06 -43.24 6.41
CA SER A 255 2.89 -42.46 5.50
C SER A 255 2.68 -42.94 4.04
N PRO A 256 2.79 -42.08 3.05
CA PRO A 256 3.30 -42.48 1.77
C PRO A 256 4.60 -41.76 1.40
N LYS A 257 5.47 -42.59 0.83
CA LYS A 257 6.82 -42.29 0.35
C LYS A 257 6.82 -41.37 -0.88
N ASN A 258 7.86 -40.52 -0.92
CA ASN A 258 8.59 -40.06 -2.10
C ASN A 258 7.87 -39.82 -3.43
N ALA A 259 7.70 -38.54 -3.78
CA ALA A 259 7.74 -38.11 -5.15
C ALA A 259 8.66 -36.88 -5.29
N LYS A 260 9.91 -37.12 -5.69
CA LYS A 260 10.84 -36.07 -6.13
C LYS A 260 10.33 -35.50 -7.45
N LYS A 261 9.64 -34.37 -7.45
CA LYS A 261 9.41 -33.56 -8.66
C LYS A 261 10.58 -32.58 -8.83
N ARG A 262 11.33 -32.79 -9.91
CA ARG A 262 12.34 -31.88 -10.43
C ARG A 262 11.68 -30.57 -10.83
N VAL A 263 11.87 -29.51 -10.04
CA VAL A 263 11.40 -28.16 -10.37
C VAL A 263 12.43 -27.54 -11.32
N LYS A 264 11.99 -27.20 -12.54
CA LYS A 264 12.77 -26.40 -13.49
C LYS A 264 13.12 -25.06 -12.85
N LYS A 265 14.38 -24.64 -12.98
CA LYS A 265 14.88 -23.32 -12.54
C LYS A 265 14.21 -22.21 -13.37
N GLY A 266 13.06 -21.75 -12.96
CA GLY A 266 12.47 -20.47 -13.32
C GLY A 266 12.81 -19.47 -12.21
N HIS A 267 12.98 -18.21 -12.56
CA HIS A 267 13.33 -17.12 -11.62
C HIS A 267 12.19 -16.93 -10.62
N THR A 268 12.25 -17.58 -9.48
CA THR A 268 11.20 -17.51 -8.43
C THR A 268 11.54 -16.38 -7.47
N GLN A 269 10.73 -15.33 -7.46
CA GLN A 269 10.74 -14.35 -6.37
C GLN A 269 10.17 -15.03 -5.11
N SER A 270 10.93 -15.09 -4.05
CA SER A 270 10.47 -15.65 -2.77
C SER A 270 9.73 -14.58 -1.96
N LEU A 271 8.45 -14.83 -1.70
CA LEU A 271 7.57 -13.97 -0.93
C LEU A 271 7.55 -14.41 0.53
N PHE A 272 7.97 -13.56 1.47
CA PHE A 272 7.93 -13.86 2.91
C PHE A 272 6.79 -13.11 3.59
N PHE A 273 5.82 -13.87 4.11
CA PHE A 273 4.79 -13.34 4.99
C PHE A 273 5.26 -13.39 6.43
N LEU A 274 5.47 -12.26 7.05
CA LEU A 274 5.85 -12.16 8.46
C LEU A 274 4.65 -11.65 9.27
N GLY A 275 3.73 -12.57 9.62
CA GLY A 275 2.56 -12.29 10.46
C GLY A 275 1.41 -13.25 10.17
N LYS A 276 0.52 -13.44 11.17
CA LYS A 276 -0.70 -14.25 10.99
C LYS A 276 -1.74 -13.45 10.19
N GLN A 277 -2.21 -13.98 9.07
CA GLN A 277 -3.20 -13.37 8.19
C GLN A 277 -4.64 -13.65 8.67
N ARG A 278 -5.58 -12.75 8.37
CA ARG A 278 -7.00 -13.13 8.32
C ARG A 278 -7.20 -14.10 7.15
N LYS A 279 -7.96 -15.20 7.35
CA LYS A 279 -8.18 -16.24 6.32
C LYS A 279 -8.64 -15.67 4.95
N ASN A 280 -9.41 -14.59 4.95
CA ASN A 280 -9.97 -13.98 3.74
C ASN A 280 -8.94 -13.20 2.88
N ASN A 281 -7.81 -12.80 3.45
CA ASN A 281 -6.82 -11.98 2.71
C ASN A 281 -5.74 -12.82 2.02
N LYS A 282 -5.60 -14.11 2.37
CA LYS A 282 -4.58 -14.98 1.79
C LYS A 282 -4.76 -15.15 0.29
N ASN A 283 -6.00 -15.34 -0.16
CA ASN A 283 -6.31 -15.51 -1.60
C ASN A 283 -6.05 -14.23 -2.41
N THR A 284 -6.29 -13.04 -1.84
CA THR A 284 -6.01 -11.76 -2.51
C THR A 284 -4.51 -11.57 -2.75
N TYR A 285 -3.67 -11.97 -1.79
CA TYR A 285 -2.21 -11.90 -1.94
C TYR A 285 -1.69 -12.87 -3.00
N GLU A 286 -2.20 -14.12 -3.00
CA GLU A 286 -1.77 -15.14 -3.96
C GLU A 286 -2.18 -14.82 -5.40
N GLN A 287 -3.39 -14.26 -5.61
CA GLN A 287 -3.87 -13.86 -6.94
C GLN A 287 -3.11 -12.67 -7.55
N MET A 288 -2.71 -11.67 -6.75
CA MET A 288 -1.99 -10.48 -7.24
C MET A 288 -0.53 -10.77 -7.62
N PHE A 289 0.04 -11.88 -7.20
CA PHE A 289 1.47 -12.21 -7.44
C PHE A 289 1.69 -13.54 -8.16
N ALA A 290 0.62 -14.21 -8.59
CA ALA A 290 0.68 -15.46 -9.37
C ALA A 290 0.89 -15.23 -10.88
N SER A 291 0.84 -13.98 -11.33
CA SER A 291 1.08 -13.57 -12.73
C SER A 291 2.52 -13.08 -12.93
#